data_37bed4c8466d4c8c451f96a102c4d1c9
#
_entry.id   37bed4c8466d4c8c451f96a102c4d1c9
#
_cell.length_a   1.000
_cell.length_b   1.000
_cell.length_c   1.000
_cell.angle_alpha   90.00
_cell.angle_beta   90.00
_cell.angle_gamma   90.00
#
_symmetry.space_group_name_H-M   'P 1'
#
loop_
_entity.id
_entity.type
_entity.pdbx_description
1 polymer ?
#
loop_
_entity_poly.entity_id
_entity_poly.type
_entity_poly.pdbx_seq_one_letter_code
_entity_poly.pdbx_strand_id
1 'polypeptide(L)'
;MNEKNLSLVVGIGASAGGLKPIEEFFRHMPFDSGMAFVVVQHLSPDFKSLMDELLQRHTDMPIHRVTDGIELKPNQVYLIPPKKDLSIADGKLILKERQTTGGLNLPIDGFFASLADQLGEDSVAVVLSGSGGDGSVGVRQVHDAGGLILVQNPKSASFDGMPRAAIKTKVVDLVCEVHEMPDQLIDYLRHRDPQQLKIVDESDVDAGARGWVNKLFLSTHGVDFSNYKPGTMQRRLERRMQLATVGSLLEYKQRVENDSQEADSLFRDLLVEVTHFFRDPDAFYLLRDKVIPKLIRESQPDQEFRAWVCGCATGEEAYSIAILIQECLQAAGLEKRPFRVFATDVHSGSVEIAGEGVYPEAALESLPEEYRSRYFTPLGDEFKIKQELRQKIVFAVNDATTDPPFTKLNLVSCRNLLIYLIPSAQKQILSNFHFGLQKKGVLFLGPSETLAGLSVEFEEIDRHWKVFRKRRDVRLADSSRVGLNAMLTPPALSLIHI
;
A
#
# COMPACT_ATOMS: atom_id res chain seq x y z
N MET A 1 13.05 15.07 -35.83
CA MET A 1 11.84 14.93 -35.01
C MET A 1 12.30 14.22 -33.75
N ASN A 2 12.40 14.93 -32.60
CA ASN A 2 12.77 14.29 -31.33
C ASN A 2 11.70 13.27 -30.99
N GLU A 3 12.11 12.02 -30.82
CA GLU A 3 11.28 11.02 -30.13
C GLU A 3 10.99 11.60 -28.74
N LYS A 4 9.78 12.13 -28.53
CA LYS A 4 9.34 12.53 -27.21
C LYS A 4 9.32 11.26 -26.37
N ASN A 5 10.14 11.19 -25.35
CA ASN A 5 10.10 10.12 -24.36
C ASN A 5 8.67 10.01 -23.80
N LEU A 6 8.20 8.78 -23.58
CA LEU A 6 6.96 8.49 -22.92
C LEU A 6 6.99 9.12 -21.52
N SER A 7 6.04 10.03 -21.23
CA SER A 7 6.04 10.80 -19.98
C SER A 7 5.25 10.13 -18.86
N LEU A 8 4.06 9.62 -19.18
CA LEU A 8 3.19 8.88 -18.26
C LEU A 8 2.45 7.78 -19.01
N VAL A 9 2.08 6.72 -18.30
CA VAL A 9 1.12 5.73 -18.79
C VAL A 9 -0.14 5.79 -17.94
N VAL A 10 -1.25 6.08 -18.60
CA VAL A 10 -2.57 6.23 -17.98
C VAL A 10 -3.38 4.95 -18.19
N GLY A 11 -3.57 4.18 -17.12
CA GLY A 11 -4.49 3.05 -17.09
C GLY A 11 -5.91 3.54 -16.78
N ILE A 12 -6.87 3.24 -17.64
CA ILE A 12 -8.28 3.62 -17.48
C ILE A 12 -9.10 2.37 -17.23
N GLY A 13 -9.60 2.21 -15.99
CA GLY A 13 -10.46 1.10 -15.58
C GLY A 13 -11.94 1.49 -15.67
N ALA A 14 -12.75 0.70 -16.37
CA ALA A 14 -14.19 0.91 -16.51
C ALA A 14 -14.98 -0.40 -16.63
N SER A 15 -16.27 -0.37 -16.27
CA SER A 15 -17.16 -1.52 -16.42
C SER A 15 -18.53 -1.09 -16.92
N ALA A 16 -19.61 -1.44 -16.24
CA ALA A 16 -20.97 -1.05 -16.59
C ALA A 16 -21.09 0.49 -16.70
N GLY A 17 -21.67 0.98 -17.80
CA GLY A 17 -21.81 2.42 -18.05
C GLY A 17 -20.53 3.17 -18.38
N GLY A 18 -19.37 2.49 -18.50
CA GLY A 18 -18.05 3.09 -18.68
C GLY A 18 -17.77 3.68 -20.07
N LEU A 19 -18.51 3.29 -21.12
CA LEU A 19 -18.25 3.77 -22.48
C LEU A 19 -18.38 5.30 -22.59
N LYS A 20 -19.49 5.87 -22.12
CA LYS A 20 -19.70 7.32 -22.16
C LYS A 20 -18.63 8.14 -21.44
N PRO A 21 -18.24 7.80 -20.19
CA PRO A 21 -17.12 8.44 -19.53
C PRO A 21 -15.80 8.32 -20.30
N ILE A 22 -15.49 7.17 -20.92
CA ILE A 22 -14.28 7.01 -21.73
C ILE A 22 -14.33 7.94 -22.96
N GLU A 23 -15.46 8.00 -23.68
CA GLU A 23 -15.68 8.93 -24.80
C GLU A 23 -15.50 10.40 -24.36
N GLU A 24 -16.06 10.77 -23.21
CA GLU A 24 -15.96 12.12 -22.63
C GLU A 24 -14.53 12.47 -22.26
N PHE A 25 -13.79 11.55 -21.64
CA PHE A 25 -12.38 11.72 -21.32
C PHE A 25 -11.56 12.02 -22.57
N PHE A 26 -11.67 11.20 -23.62
CA PHE A 26 -10.89 11.39 -24.85
C PHE A 26 -11.33 12.59 -25.68
N ARG A 27 -12.55 13.05 -25.54
CA ARG A 27 -13.02 14.29 -26.19
C ARG A 27 -12.27 15.53 -25.69
N HIS A 28 -11.86 15.53 -24.42
CA HIS A 28 -11.18 16.65 -23.78
C HIS A 28 -9.66 16.46 -23.69
N MET A 29 -9.15 15.24 -23.94
CA MET A 29 -7.72 14.95 -23.89
C MET A 29 -7.00 15.42 -25.15
N PRO A 30 -5.97 16.30 -25.02
CA PRO A 30 -5.14 16.68 -26.17
C PRO A 30 -4.44 15.48 -26.81
N PHE A 31 -4.42 15.43 -28.13
CA PHE A 31 -3.84 14.31 -28.87
C PHE A 31 -2.31 14.25 -28.83
N ASP A 32 -1.65 15.31 -28.38
CA ASP A 32 -0.19 15.46 -28.30
C ASP A 32 0.33 15.58 -26.85
N SER A 33 -0.40 15.03 -25.92
CA SER A 33 -0.12 15.10 -24.46
C SER A 33 1.23 14.48 -24.04
N GLY A 34 1.81 13.59 -24.87
CA GLY A 34 3.01 12.83 -24.55
C GLY A 34 2.75 11.58 -23.71
N MET A 35 1.50 11.32 -23.31
CA MET A 35 1.08 10.16 -22.51
C MET A 35 0.67 8.98 -23.41
N ALA A 36 0.75 7.75 -22.87
CA ALA A 36 0.09 6.58 -23.43
C ALA A 36 -1.14 6.20 -22.60
N PHE A 37 -2.20 5.75 -23.25
CA PHE A 37 -3.47 5.41 -22.59
C PHE A 37 -3.79 3.94 -22.80
N VAL A 38 -4.06 3.23 -21.73
CA VAL A 38 -4.45 1.81 -21.75
C VAL A 38 -5.83 1.65 -21.13
N VAL A 39 -6.82 1.28 -21.92
CA VAL A 39 -8.20 1.12 -21.48
C VAL A 39 -8.47 -0.34 -21.17
N VAL A 40 -8.77 -0.62 -19.91
CA VAL A 40 -9.16 -1.94 -19.41
C VAL A 40 -10.64 -1.88 -19.06
N GLN A 41 -11.48 -2.48 -19.91
CA GLN A 41 -12.92 -2.51 -19.69
C GLN A 41 -13.43 -3.94 -19.61
N HIS A 42 -14.34 -4.18 -18.65
CA HIS A 42 -15.12 -5.42 -18.64
C HIS A 42 -16.06 -5.47 -19.85
N LEU A 43 -15.65 -6.21 -20.87
CA LEU A 43 -16.44 -6.44 -22.06
C LEU A 43 -17.23 -7.76 -21.95
N SER A 44 -18.50 -7.75 -22.35
CA SER A 44 -19.28 -8.99 -22.51
C SER A 44 -18.61 -9.90 -23.52
N PRO A 45 -18.48 -11.22 -23.23
CA PRO A 45 -17.79 -12.17 -24.08
C PRO A 45 -18.34 -12.29 -25.50
N ASP A 46 -19.60 -11.92 -25.70
CA ASP A 46 -20.38 -12.16 -26.91
C ASP A 46 -20.55 -10.92 -27.82
N PHE A 47 -20.00 -9.76 -27.40
CA PHE A 47 -20.08 -8.55 -28.21
C PHE A 47 -18.75 -8.28 -28.95
N LYS A 48 -18.80 -8.18 -30.28
CA LYS A 48 -17.77 -7.50 -31.05
C LYS A 48 -17.74 -6.05 -30.60
N SER A 49 -16.73 -5.69 -29.82
CA SER A 49 -16.56 -4.30 -29.37
C SER A 49 -16.28 -3.42 -30.59
N LEU A 50 -17.15 -2.45 -30.84
CA LEU A 50 -16.94 -1.35 -31.80
C LEU A 50 -16.28 -0.15 -31.10
N MET A 51 -15.62 -0.39 -29.93
CA MET A 51 -15.06 0.67 -29.11
C MET A 51 -14.00 1.50 -29.85
N ASP A 52 -13.18 0.86 -30.64
CA ASP A 52 -12.18 1.54 -31.48
C ASP A 52 -12.84 2.54 -32.47
N GLU A 53 -13.91 2.14 -33.17
CA GLU A 53 -14.65 3.00 -34.07
C GLU A 53 -15.37 4.15 -33.35
N LEU A 54 -15.91 3.88 -32.14
CA LEU A 54 -16.61 4.86 -31.33
C LEU A 54 -15.63 5.90 -30.76
N LEU A 55 -14.51 5.46 -30.18
CA LEU A 55 -13.52 6.35 -29.60
C LEU A 55 -12.79 7.17 -30.67
N GLN A 56 -12.55 6.63 -31.88
CA GLN A 56 -11.89 7.36 -32.98
C GLN A 56 -12.67 8.62 -33.40
N ARG A 57 -13.96 8.72 -33.03
CA ARG A 57 -14.77 9.93 -33.28
C ARG A 57 -14.47 11.06 -32.29
N HIS A 58 -13.78 10.76 -31.19
CA HIS A 58 -13.53 11.68 -30.09
C HIS A 58 -12.06 12.02 -29.87
N THR A 59 -11.13 11.37 -30.58
CA THR A 59 -9.70 11.66 -30.51
C THR A 59 -9.00 11.41 -31.85
N ASP A 60 -7.98 12.22 -32.14
CA ASP A 60 -7.07 12.02 -33.27
C ASP A 60 -5.90 11.08 -32.95
N MET A 61 -5.79 10.61 -31.71
CA MET A 61 -4.77 9.63 -31.32
C MET A 61 -5.01 8.28 -32.01
N PRO A 62 -3.94 7.59 -32.49
CA PRO A 62 -4.06 6.23 -32.99
C PRO A 62 -4.59 5.28 -31.91
N ILE A 63 -5.62 4.49 -32.25
CA ILE A 63 -6.22 3.50 -31.37
C ILE A 63 -5.82 2.11 -31.80
N HIS A 64 -5.28 1.33 -30.87
CA HIS A 64 -4.80 -0.03 -31.11
C HIS A 64 -5.56 -1.04 -30.25
N ARG A 65 -6.04 -2.12 -30.86
CA ARG A 65 -6.37 -3.32 -30.08
C ARG A 65 -5.07 -4.02 -29.71
N VAL A 66 -4.86 -4.25 -28.42
CA VAL A 66 -3.61 -4.84 -27.93
C VAL A 66 -3.38 -6.20 -28.57
N THR A 67 -2.19 -6.38 -29.13
CA THR A 67 -1.61 -7.67 -29.50
C THR A 67 -0.47 -7.99 -28.54
N ASP A 68 -0.22 -9.26 -28.27
CA ASP A 68 0.82 -9.66 -27.32
C ASP A 68 2.19 -9.11 -27.69
N GLY A 69 2.85 -8.46 -26.73
CA GLY A 69 4.17 -7.84 -26.89
C GLY A 69 4.17 -6.49 -27.61
N ILE A 70 3.03 -5.83 -27.83
CA ILE A 70 2.98 -4.49 -28.42
C ILE A 70 3.67 -3.46 -27.50
N GLU A 71 4.54 -2.64 -28.08
CA GLU A 71 5.28 -1.60 -27.37
C GLU A 71 4.40 -0.38 -27.10
N LEU A 72 4.50 0.19 -25.88
CA LEU A 72 3.83 1.43 -25.52
C LEU A 72 4.52 2.63 -26.18
N LYS A 73 3.72 3.47 -26.83
CA LYS A 73 4.21 4.72 -27.46
C LYS A 73 3.39 5.91 -26.99
N PRO A 74 4.00 7.09 -26.87
CA PRO A 74 3.29 8.31 -26.51
C PRO A 74 2.19 8.66 -27.52
N ASN A 75 1.14 9.30 -27.03
CA ASN A 75 0.00 9.76 -27.83
C ASN A 75 -0.74 8.64 -28.56
N GLN A 76 -0.85 7.48 -27.92
CA GLN A 76 -1.59 6.34 -28.45
C GLN A 76 -2.53 5.76 -27.40
N VAL A 77 -3.62 5.16 -27.87
CA VAL A 77 -4.65 4.50 -27.05
C VAL A 77 -4.61 3.00 -27.33
N TYR A 78 -4.58 2.21 -26.27
CA TYR A 78 -4.52 0.76 -26.32
C TYR A 78 -5.77 0.17 -25.65
N LEU A 79 -6.52 -0.67 -26.36
CA LEU A 79 -7.74 -1.31 -25.88
C LEU A 79 -7.51 -2.78 -25.60
N ILE A 80 -7.91 -3.25 -24.42
CA ILE A 80 -7.83 -4.68 -24.09
C ILE A 80 -8.76 -5.50 -24.99
N PRO A 81 -8.29 -6.61 -25.60
CA PRO A 81 -9.16 -7.51 -26.33
C PRO A 81 -10.05 -8.32 -25.36
N PRO A 82 -11.26 -8.75 -25.81
CA PRO A 82 -12.14 -9.58 -25.00
C PRO A 82 -11.46 -10.88 -24.52
N LYS A 83 -11.84 -11.35 -23.33
CA LYS A 83 -11.38 -12.63 -22.74
C LYS A 83 -9.87 -12.73 -22.46
N LYS A 84 -9.19 -11.62 -22.41
CA LYS A 84 -7.76 -11.56 -22.05
C LYS A 84 -7.55 -10.76 -20.78
N ASP A 85 -6.50 -11.09 -20.06
CA ASP A 85 -5.92 -10.26 -19.02
C ASP A 85 -4.70 -9.54 -19.58
N LEU A 86 -4.44 -8.33 -19.08
CA LEU A 86 -3.40 -7.45 -19.58
C LEU A 86 -2.42 -7.10 -18.47
N SER A 87 -1.15 -7.09 -18.78
CA SER A 87 -0.09 -6.62 -17.89
C SER A 87 0.95 -5.84 -18.69
N ILE A 88 1.83 -5.12 -17.99
CA ILE A 88 2.99 -4.45 -18.58
C ILE A 88 4.25 -5.19 -18.14
N ALA A 89 5.19 -5.38 -19.06
CA ALA A 89 6.54 -5.85 -18.78
C ALA A 89 7.52 -5.27 -19.80
N ASP A 90 8.63 -4.69 -19.34
CA ASP A 90 9.70 -4.11 -20.17
C ASP A 90 9.16 -3.12 -21.24
N GLY A 91 8.22 -2.26 -20.86
CA GLY A 91 7.62 -1.27 -21.76
C GLY A 91 6.66 -1.84 -22.81
N LYS A 92 6.26 -3.11 -22.69
CA LYS A 92 5.36 -3.80 -23.60
C LYS A 92 4.10 -4.27 -22.90
N LEU A 93 3.00 -4.32 -23.62
CA LEU A 93 1.74 -4.87 -23.16
C LEU A 93 1.72 -6.37 -23.43
N ILE A 94 1.54 -7.16 -22.37
CA ILE A 94 1.54 -8.62 -22.41
C ILE A 94 0.13 -9.14 -22.18
N LEU A 95 -0.35 -9.98 -23.08
CA LEU A 95 -1.66 -10.63 -22.99
C LEU A 95 -1.55 -12.01 -22.38
N LYS A 96 -2.44 -12.31 -21.43
CA LYS A 96 -2.61 -13.66 -20.88
C LYS A 96 -4.02 -14.15 -21.13
N GLU A 97 -4.16 -15.48 -21.30
CA GLU A 97 -5.50 -16.08 -21.32
C GLU A 97 -6.17 -15.92 -19.96
N ARG A 98 -7.41 -15.48 -19.99
CA ARG A 98 -8.22 -15.33 -18.78
C ARG A 98 -8.38 -16.70 -18.11
N GLN A 99 -7.95 -16.82 -16.85
CA GLN A 99 -8.13 -18.06 -16.09
C GLN A 99 -9.58 -18.13 -15.59
N THR A 100 -10.33 -19.14 -16.06
CA THR A 100 -11.75 -19.36 -15.71
C THR A 100 -11.95 -20.27 -14.50
N THR A 101 -10.91 -20.62 -13.76
CA THR A 101 -11.00 -21.50 -12.60
C THR A 101 -11.30 -20.75 -11.32
N GLY A 102 -12.58 -20.63 -10.97
CA GLY A 102 -13.07 -20.53 -9.59
C GLY A 102 -12.89 -19.23 -8.82
N GLY A 103 -12.42 -18.12 -9.41
CA GLY A 103 -12.26 -16.84 -8.73
C GLY A 103 -12.92 -15.66 -9.48
N LEU A 104 -13.22 -14.57 -8.76
CA LEU A 104 -13.62 -13.31 -9.37
C LEU A 104 -12.46 -12.83 -10.24
N ASN A 105 -12.73 -12.50 -11.51
CA ASN A 105 -11.69 -11.99 -12.38
C ASN A 105 -11.67 -10.47 -12.33
N LEU A 106 -10.56 -9.89 -11.88
CA LEU A 106 -10.34 -8.48 -11.65
C LEU A 106 -9.23 -7.96 -12.59
N PRO A 107 -9.51 -7.82 -13.91
CA PRO A 107 -8.51 -7.43 -14.88
C PRO A 107 -7.97 -5.99 -14.66
N ILE A 108 -8.77 -5.10 -14.07
CA ILE A 108 -8.35 -3.72 -13.78
C ILE A 108 -7.33 -3.72 -12.64
N ASP A 109 -7.59 -4.46 -11.55
CA ASP A 109 -6.64 -4.61 -10.45
C ASP A 109 -5.32 -5.22 -10.92
N GLY A 110 -5.40 -6.30 -11.72
CA GLY A 110 -4.21 -6.96 -12.28
C GLY A 110 -3.39 -6.04 -13.19
N PHE A 111 -4.06 -5.22 -14.01
CA PHE A 111 -3.39 -4.25 -14.86
C PHE A 111 -2.75 -3.12 -14.05
N PHE A 112 -3.46 -2.51 -13.11
CA PHE A 112 -2.95 -1.44 -12.26
C PHE A 112 -1.77 -1.91 -11.40
N ALA A 113 -1.79 -3.16 -10.93
CA ALA A 113 -0.67 -3.78 -10.22
C ALA A 113 0.59 -3.80 -11.09
N SER A 114 0.48 -4.30 -12.33
CA SER A 114 1.61 -4.34 -13.25
C SER A 114 2.07 -2.96 -13.70
N LEU A 115 1.15 -2.01 -13.83
CA LEU A 115 1.43 -0.60 -14.14
C LEU A 115 2.29 0.03 -13.03
N ALA A 116 1.89 -0.17 -11.78
CA ALA A 116 2.63 0.30 -10.61
C ALA A 116 4.04 -0.30 -10.50
N ASP A 117 4.14 -1.62 -10.68
CA ASP A 117 5.41 -2.36 -10.58
C ASP A 117 6.43 -1.92 -11.64
N GLN A 118 5.98 -1.69 -12.86
CA GLN A 118 6.87 -1.39 -13.99
C GLN A 118 7.21 0.10 -14.14
N LEU A 119 6.32 0.99 -13.74
CA LEU A 119 6.44 2.42 -14.05
C LEU A 119 6.58 3.30 -12.81
N GLY A 120 6.29 2.75 -11.63
CA GLY A 120 6.44 3.52 -10.39
C GLY A 120 5.63 4.82 -10.43
N GLU A 121 6.32 5.94 -10.22
CA GLU A 121 5.72 7.28 -10.21
C GLU A 121 5.21 7.76 -11.58
N ASP A 122 5.59 7.12 -12.69
CA ASP A 122 5.08 7.41 -14.02
C ASP A 122 3.76 6.72 -14.34
N SER A 123 3.19 6.00 -13.38
CA SER A 123 1.90 5.34 -13.48
C SER A 123 0.75 6.26 -13.10
N VAL A 124 -0.36 6.19 -13.86
CA VAL A 124 -1.61 6.87 -13.54
C VAL A 124 -2.76 5.88 -13.61
N ALA A 125 -3.58 5.83 -12.56
CA ALA A 125 -4.81 5.05 -12.53
C ALA A 125 -6.03 5.97 -12.61
N VAL A 126 -6.90 5.73 -13.57
CA VAL A 126 -8.20 6.40 -13.71
C VAL A 126 -9.30 5.37 -13.52
N VAL A 127 -10.18 5.57 -12.53
CA VAL A 127 -11.33 4.70 -12.26
C VAL A 127 -12.61 5.42 -12.66
N LEU A 128 -13.31 4.84 -13.63
CA LEU A 128 -14.57 5.37 -14.15
C LEU A 128 -15.77 4.52 -13.72
N SER A 129 -16.96 4.84 -14.24
CA SER A 129 -18.21 4.13 -13.99
C SER A 129 -18.05 2.62 -14.14
N GLY A 130 -18.51 1.88 -13.13
CA GLY A 130 -18.52 0.42 -13.10
C GLY A 130 -19.24 -0.12 -11.88
N SER A 131 -19.75 -1.35 -11.97
CA SER A 131 -20.30 -2.10 -10.85
C SER A 131 -19.20 -2.92 -10.15
N GLY A 132 -19.33 -3.12 -8.84
CA GLY A 132 -18.36 -3.90 -8.05
C GLY A 132 -17.15 -3.09 -7.58
N GLY A 133 -16.04 -3.76 -7.31
CA GLY A 133 -14.85 -3.18 -6.67
C GLY A 133 -13.55 -3.31 -7.47
N ASP A 134 -13.59 -3.80 -8.73
CA ASP A 134 -12.38 -3.97 -9.55
C ASP A 134 -11.66 -2.63 -9.74
N GLY A 135 -10.34 -2.63 -9.61
CA GLY A 135 -9.48 -1.45 -9.59
C GLY A 135 -9.20 -0.90 -8.18
N SER A 136 -9.97 -1.31 -7.15
CA SER A 136 -9.79 -0.79 -5.79
C SER A 136 -8.52 -1.31 -5.08
N VAL A 137 -8.07 -2.50 -5.43
CA VAL A 137 -6.79 -3.04 -4.94
C VAL A 137 -5.63 -2.47 -5.75
N GLY A 138 -5.77 -2.40 -7.07
CA GLY A 138 -4.74 -1.89 -7.96
C GLY A 138 -4.41 -0.42 -7.74
N VAL A 139 -5.40 0.44 -7.41
CA VAL A 139 -5.12 1.86 -7.08
C VAL A 139 -4.22 2.01 -5.84
N ARG A 140 -4.31 1.10 -4.86
CA ARG A 140 -3.38 1.12 -3.71
C ARG A 140 -1.94 0.87 -4.16
N GLN A 141 -1.74 -0.07 -5.09
CA GLN A 141 -0.41 -0.38 -5.61
C GLN A 141 0.17 0.79 -6.42
N VAL A 142 -0.68 1.47 -7.23
CA VAL A 142 -0.28 2.71 -7.94
C VAL A 142 0.10 3.81 -6.95
N HIS A 143 -0.68 4.00 -5.90
CA HIS A 143 -0.34 4.95 -4.83
C HIS A 143 1.00 4.64 -4.17
N ASP A 144 1.26 3.36 -3.84
CA ASP A 144 2.51 2.93 -3.19
C ASP A 144 3.72 3.18 -4.06
N ALA A 145 3.56 2.96 -5.35
CA ALA A 145 4.57 3.23 -6.34
C ALA A 145 4.82 4.74 -6.57
N GLY A 146 3.99 5.61 -5.99
CA GLY A 146 4.07 7.05 -6.14
C GLY A 146 3.30 7.60 -7.35
N GLY A 147 2.48 6.77 -8.01
CA GLY A 147 1.63 7.14 -9.13
C GLY A 147 0.43 8.00 -8.74
N LEU A 148 -0.29 8.51 -9.72
CA LEU A 148 -1.45 9.39 -9.58
C LEU A 148 -2.76 8.61 -9.74
N ILE A 149 -3.76 8.93 -8.91
CA ILE A 149 -5.06 8.25 -8.93
C ILE A 149 -6.19 9.25 -9.09
N LEU A 150 -6.93 9.13 -10.19
CA LEU A 150 -8.13 9.91 -10.47
C LEU A 150 -9.36 8.99 -10.44
N VAL A 151 -10.44 9.47 -9.83
CA VAL A 151 -11.68 8.72 -9.75
C VAL A 151 -12.84 9.60 -10.20
N GLN A 152 -13.70 9.06 -11.05
CA GLN A 152 -14.93 9.74 -11.44
C GLN A 152 -15.80 10.04 -10.23
N ASN A 153 -16.36 11.25 -10.16
CA ASN A 153 -17.31 11.61 -9.12
C ASN A 153 -18.48 10.60 -9.11
N PRO A 154 -18.74 9.91 -7.98
CA PRO A 154 -19.81 8.92 -7.89
C PRO A 154 -21.18 9.47 -8.26
N LYS A 155 -21.41 10.79 -8.08
CA LYS A 155 -22.70 11.43 -8.42
C LYS A 155 -22.96 11.50 -9.92
N SER A 156 -21.91 11.54 -10.76
CA SER A 156 -22.02 11.56 -12.21
C SER A 156 -21.84 10.18 -12.86
N ALA A 157 -21.42 9.19 -12.11
CA ALA A 157 -21.25 7.84 -12.61
C ALA A 157 -22.61 7.13 -12.77
N SER A 158 -22.85 6.52 -13.95
CA SER A 158 -24.04 5.70 -14.17
C SER A 158 -24.10 4.48 -13.24
N PHE A 159 -22.94 3.94 -12.90
CA PHE A 159 -22.74 2.89 -11.90
C PHE A 159 -21.58 3.32 -11.01
N ASP A 160 -21.87 3.63 -9.76
CA ASP A 160 -20.92 4.25 -8.85
C ASP A 160 -20.13 3.25 -7.98
N GLY A 161 -20.33 1.93 -8.18
CA GLY A 161 -19.69 0.88 -7.38
C GLY A 161 -18.17 0.97 -7.41
N MET A 162 -17.53 0.95 -8.58
CA MET A 162 -16.08 1.05 -8.73
C MET A 162 -15.52 2.40 -8.21
N PRO A 163 -16.10 3.57 -8.57
CA PRO A 163 -15.68 4.84 -7.99
C PRO A 163 -15.74 4.86 -6.46
N ARG A 164 -16.84 4.39 -5.87
CA ARG A 164 -16.97 4.33 -4.40
C ARG A 164 -15.98 3.36 -3.76
N ALA A 165 -15.75 2.20 -4.38
CA ALA A 165 -14.78 1.23 -3.89
C ALA A 165 -13.35 1.81 -3.90
N ALA A 166 -12.96 2.50 -4.98
CA ALA A 166 -11.68 3.20 -5.05
C ALA A 166 -11.57 4.31 -3.99
N ILE A 167 -12.58 5.15 -3.81
CA ILE A 167 -12.58 6.23 -2.79
C ILE A 167 -12.49 5.67 -1.36
N LYS A 168 -13.15 4.55 -1.08
CA LYS A 168 -13.07 3.87 0.24
C LYS A 168 -11.65 3.44 0.59
N THR A 169 -10.75 3.28 -0.38
CA THR A 169 -9.33 2.95 -0.13
C THR A 169 -8.56 4.06 0.57
N LYS A 170 -9.06 5.29 0.52
CA LYS A 170 -8.44 6.52 1.06
C LYS A 170 -7.09 6.92 0.42
N VAL A 171 -6.73 6.30 -0.72
CA VAL A 171 -5.49 6.61 -1.47
C VAL A 171 -5.75 7.38 -2.77
N VAL A 172 -7.01 7.76 -3.02
CA VAL A 172 -7.40 8.51 -4.21
C VAL A 172 -6.93 9.96 -4.09
N ASP A 173 -6.24 10.45 -5.10
CA ASP A 173 -5.71 11.81 -5.13
C ASP A 173 -6.76 12.84 -5.54
N LEU A 174 -7.52 12.53 -6.58
CA LEU A 174 -8.51 13.44 -7.14
C LEU A 174 -9.82 12.72 -7.43
N VAL A 175 -10.92 13.30 -6.94
CA VAL A 175 -12.28 12.91 -7.30
C VAL A 175 -12.91 14.07 -8.06
N CYS A 176 -13.12 13.91 -9.36
CA CYS A 176 -13.57 14.98 -10.23
C CYS A 176 -14.54 14.49 -11.33
N GLU A 177 -15.13 15.42 -12.05
CA GLU A 177 -15.92 15.10 -13.22
C GLU A 177 -15.03 14.63 -14.38
N VAL A 178 -15.53 13.76 -15.23
CA VAL A 178 -14.70 13.12 -16.28
C VAL A 178 -14.08 14.12 -17.23
N HIS A 179 -14.83 15.17 -17.59
CA HIS A 179 -14.33 16.22 -18.50
C HIS A 179 -13.21 17.08 -17.89
N GLU A 180 -13.05 17.09 -16.58
CA GLU A 180 -11.98 17.81 -15.86
C GLU A 180 -10.69 16.99 -15.77
N MET A 181 -10.77 15.66 -15.84
CA MET A 181 -9.62 14.76 -15.66
C MET A 181 -8.46 15.04 -16.63
N PRO A 182 -8.70 15.30 -17.94
CA PRO A 182 -7.63 15.63 -18.86
C PRO A 182 -6.82 16.87 -18.47
N ASP A 183 -7.49 17.95 -18.04
CA ASP A 183 -6.83 19.17 -17.58
C ASP A 183 -6.00 18.90 -16.31
N GLN A 184 -6.54 18.13 -15.36
CA GLN A 184 -5.82 17.71 -14.15
C GLN A 184 -4.54 16.93 -14.49
N LEU A 185 -4.60 16.00 -15.46
CA LEU A 185 -3.44 15.25 -15.92
C LEU A 185 -2.39 16.12 -16.60
N ILE A 186 -2.80 17.06 -17.43
CA ILE A 186 -1.90 18.00 -18.10
C ILE A 186 -1.22 18.93 -17.09
N ASP A 187 -1.98 19.43 -16.11
CA ASP A 187 -1.43 20.28 -15.04
C ASP A 187 -0.47 19.50 -14.15
N TYR A 188 -0.80 18.26 -13.81
CA TYR A 188 0.11 17.37 -13.08
C TYR A 188 1.44 17.16 -13.84
N LEU A 189 1.39 16.90 -15.16
CA LEU A 189 2.58 16.78 -15.99
C LEU A 189 3.42 18.05 -16.02
N ARG A 190 2.79 19.22 -16.16
CA ARG A 190 3.50 20.51 -16.20
C ARG A 190 4.29 20.77 -14.91
N HIS A 191 3.71 20.41 -13.77
CA HIS A 191 4.35 20.60 -12.47
C HIS A 191 5.42 19.54 -12.15
N ARG A 192 5.52 18.45 -12.96
CA ARG A 192 6.60 17.46 -12.84
C ARG A 192 7.91 17.89 -13.53
N ASP A 193 7.89 18.93 -14.35
CA ASP A 193 9.10 19.42 -15.00
C ASP A 193 10.01 20.11 -13.96
N PRO A 194 11.21 19.54 -13.65
CA PRO A 194 12.13 20.10 -12.64
C PRO A 194 12.57 21.53 -12.98
N GLN A 195 12.47 21.95 -14.25
CA GLN A 195 12.84 23.32 -14.68
C GLN A 195 11.78 24.37 -14.31
N GLN A 196 10.54 23.95 -13.99
CA GLN A 196 9.47 24.85 -13.59
C GLN A 196 9.31 24.95 -12.05
N LEU A 197 9.71 23.93 -11.32
CA LEU A 197 9.90 24.02 -9.88
C LEU A 197 11.16 24.87 -9.64
N LYS A 198 11.03 26.17 -9.48
CA LYS A 198 12.09 27.03 -8.96
C LYS A 198 12.35 26.66 -7.49
N ILE A 199 12.97 25.51 -7.29
CA ILE A 199 13.55 25.15 -6.00
C ILE A 199 14.85 25.95 -5.92
N VAL A 200 14.86 26.93 -5.05
CA VAL A 200 16.04 27.67 -4.64
C VAL A 200 17.06 26.65 -4.12
N ASP A 201 18.27 26.70 -4.64
CA ASP A 201 19.49 25.95 -4.31
C ASP A 201 19.31 24.60 -3.55
N GLU A 202 19.61 23.48 -4.22
CA GLU A 202 19.32 22.10 -3.76
C GLU A 202 19.83 21.76 -2.34
N SER A 203 20.87 22.45 -1.84
CA SER A 203 21.47 22.16 -0.54
C SER A 203 20.70 22.74 0.66
N ASP A 204 20.02 23.89 0.49
CA ASP A 204 19.32 24.57 1.59
C ASP A 204 17.85 24.16 1.70
N VAL A 205 17.21 23.75 0.58
CA VAL A 205 15.79 23.39 0.54
C VAL A 205 15.56 22.03 1.17
N ASP A 206 16.42 21.06 0.91
CA ASP A 206 16.30 19.69 1.41
C ASP A 206 16.35 19.67 2.95
N ALA A 207 17.29 20.39 3.55
CA ALA A 207 17.37 20.51 5.01
C ALA A 207 16.20 21.34 5.59
N GLY A 208 15.76 22.40 4.91
CA GLY A 208 14.67 23.27 5.35
C GLY A 208 13.29 22.61 5.24
N ALA A 209 13.03 21.87 4.16
CA ALA A 209 11.76 21.14 3.96
C ALA A 209 11.62 20.00 4.98
N ARG A 210 12.65 19.19 5.13
CA ARG A 210 12.67 18.09 6.11
C ARG A 210 12.54 18.57 7.54
N GLY A 211 13.26 19.63 7.90
CA GLY A 211 13.17 20.22 9.22
C GLY A 211 11.77 20.74 9.56
N TRP A 212 11.10 21.34 8.58
CA TRP A 212 9.71 21.78 8.74
C TRP A 212 8.74 20.60 8.89
N VAL A 213 8.79 19.62 7.99
CA VAL A 213 7.95 18.40 8.04
C VAL A 213 8.13 17.71 9.37
N ASN A 214 9.38 17.52 9.80
CA ASN A 214 9.68 16.86 11.07
C ASN A 214 9.13 17.65 12.26
N LYS A 215 9.34 18.98 12.30
CA LYS A 215 8.81 19.84 13.36
C LYS A 215 7.28 19.81 13.42
N LEU A 216 6.62 19.88 12.26
CA LEU A 216 5.16 19.83 12.16
C LEU A 216 4.63 18.51 12.75
N PHE A 217 5.05 17.38 12.23
CA PHE A 217 4.46 16.09 12.61
C PHE A 217 4.97 15.53 13.93
N LEU A 218 6.16 15.91 14.37
CA LEU A 218 6.59 15.65 15.74
C LEU A 218 5.70 16.36 16.75
N SER A 219 5.30 17.62 16.48
CA SER A 219 4.45 18.39 17.40
C SER A 219 2.97 18.00 17.35
N THR A 220 2.44 17.58 16.20
CA THR A 220 1.01 17.27 15.99
C THR A 220 0.68 15.79 16.19
N HIS A 221 1.58 14.89 15.77
CA HIS A 221 1.35 13.44 15.75
C HIS A 221 2.38 12.65 16.58
N GLY A 222 3.42 13.28 17.11
CA GLY A 222 4.48 12.61 17.85
C GLY A 222 5.43 11.76 17.00
N VAL A 223 5.38 11.88 15.67
CA VAL A 223 6.19 11.08 14.73
C VAL A 223 7.45 11.82 14.31
N ASP A 224 8.61 11.17 14.49
CA ASP A 224 9.92 11.71 14.10
C ASP A 224 10.31 11.24 12.69
N PHE A 225 10.10 12.11 11.71
CA PHE A 225 10.48 11.85 10.33
C PHE A 225 11.99 11.96 10.04
N SER A 226 12.81 12.36 11.01
CA SER A 226 14.28 12.38 10.83
C SER A 226 14.86 10.98 10.59
N ASN A 227 14.13 9.94 10.98
CA ASN A 227 14.46 8.53 10.79
C ASN A 227 14.12 8.01 9.37
N TYR A 228 13.42 8.80 8.55
CA TYR A 228 13.04 8.42 7.20
C TYR A 228 14.08 8.83 6.17
N LYS A 229 14.17 8.07 5.08
CA LYS A 229 15.09 8.38 3.96
C LYS A 229 14.72 9.72 3.33
N PRO A 230 15.68 10.64 3.14
CA PRO A 230 15.43 11.95 2.54
C PRO A 230 14.69 11.89 1.21
N GLY A 231 15.17 11.08 0.28
CA GLY A 231 14.58 10.97 -1.05
C GLY A 231 13.13 10.44 -1.06
N THR A 232 12.73 9.63 -0.05
CA THR A 232 11.33 9.20 0.07
C THR A 232 10.44 10.37 0.50
N MET A 233 10.87 11.12 1.51
CA MET A 233 10.13 12.29 2.01
C MET A 233 10.00 13.37 0.94
N GLN A 234 11.10 13.65 0.23
CA GLN A 234 11.12 14.67 -0.82
C GLN A 234 10.12 14.35 -1.92
N ARG A 235 10.15 13.14 -2.48
CA ARG A 235 9.21 12.73 -3.55
C ARG A 235 7.76 12.84 -3.11
N ARG A 236 7.42 12.45 -1.87
CA ARG A 236 6.06 12.56 -1.34
C ARG A 236 5.63 14.01 -1.15
N LEU A 237 6.53 14.84 -0.66
CA LEU A 237 6.28 16.28 -0.53
C LEU A 237 6.07 16.95 -1.89
N GLU A 238 6.96 16.68 -2.87
CA GLU A 238 6.84 17.18 -4.24
C GLU A 238 5.52 16.73 -4.89
N ARG A 239 5.14 15.46 -4.73
CA ARG A 239 3.85 14.95 -5.18
C ARG A 239 2.68 15.72 -4.58
N ARG A 240 2.69 16.00 -3.28
CA ARG A 240 1.63 16.79 -2.63
C ARG A 240 1.58 18.23 -3.13
N MET A 241 2.74 18.85 -3.32
CA MET A 241 2.83 20.20 -3.91
C MET A 241 2.22 20.25 -5.31
N GLN A 242 2.50 19.23 -6.14
CA GLN A 242 1.91 19.08 -7.47
C GLN A 242 0.39 18.95 -7.41
N LEU A 243 -0.14 18.07 -6.55
CA LEU A 243 -1.57 17.89 -6.35
C LEU A 243 -2.27 19.15 -5.82
N ALA A 244 -1.57 19.89 -4.97
CA ALA A 244 -2.05 21.17 -4.43
C ALA A 244 -1.92 22.32 -5.43
N THR A 245 -1.30 22.10 -6.59
CA THR A 245 -1.05 23.11 -7.66
C THR A 245 -0.29 24.33 -7.13
N VAL A 246 0.73 24.09 -6.27
CA VAL A 246 1.56 25.17 -5.71
C VAL A 246 2.99 25.09 -6.26
N GLY A 247 3.55 26.25 -6.60
CA GLY A 247 4.87 26.36 -7.25
C GLY A 247 6.05 26.49 -6.30
N SER A 248 5.82 26.62 -4.98
CA SER A 248 6.90 26.78 -4.02
C SER A 248 6.62 26.10 -2.67
N LEU A 249 7.70 25.70 -1.99
CA LEU A 249 7.61 25.11 -0.65
C LEU A 249 7.00 26.11 0.38
N LEU A 250 7.26 27.39 0.22
CA LEU A 250 6.72 28.40 1.13
C LEU A 250 5.20 28.49 1.01
N GLU A 251 4.68 28.50 -0.21
CA GLU A 251 3.25 28.51 -0.49
C GLU A 251 2.59 27.23 0.04
N TYR A 252 3.24 26.07 -0.18
CA TYR A 252 2.75 24.80 0.33
C TYR A 252 2.69 24.76 1.86
N LYS A 253 3.71 25.29 2.55
CA LYS A 253 3.70 25.42 4.02
C LYS A 253 2.49 26.22 4.50
N GLN A 254 2.23 27.36 3.89
CA GLN A 254 1.07 28.19 4.22
C GLN A 254 -0.25 27.47 4.00
N ARG A 255 -0.34 26.68 2.92
CA ARG A 255 -1.52 25.86 2.65
C ARG A 255 -1.74 24.80 3.72
N VAL A 256 -0.72 24.02 4.06
CA VAL A 256 -0.78 22.98 5.10
C VAL A 256 -1.12 23.56 6.48
N GLU A 257 -0.61 24.74 6.81
CA GLU A 257 -0.92 25.43 8.07
C GLU A 257 -2.37 25.91 8.16
N ASN A 258 -3.00 26.21 7.03
CA ASN A 258 -4.38 26.73 6.96
C ASN A 258 -5.43 25.67 6.59
N ASP A 259 -5.00 24.47 6.14
CA ASP A 259 -5.87 23.39 5.70
C ASP A 259 -5.48 22.08 6.39
N SER A 260 -6.26 21.71 7.40
CA SER A 260 -6.04 20.49 8.16
C SER A 260 -6.22 19.21 7.31
N GLN A 261 -7.04 19.25 6.26
CA GLN A 261 -7.23 18.10 5.37
C GLN A 261 -5.97 17.87 4.52
N GLU A 262 -5.33 18.96 4.07
CA GLU A 262 -4.05 18.86 3.36
C GLU A 262 -2.94 18.38 4.29
N ALA A 263 -2.89 18.84 5.54
CA ALA A 263 -1.95 18.35 6.54
C ALA A 263 -2.09 16.84 6.79
N ASP A 264 -3.33 16.36 6.96
CA ASP A 264 -3.64 14.93 7.13
C ASP A 264 -3.29 14.11 5.87
N SER A 265 -3.49 14.68 4.69
CA SER A 265 -3.15 14.03 3.43
C SER A 265 -1.64 13.91 3.26
N LEU A 266 -0.88 14.96 3.56
CA LEU A 266 0.58 14.92 3.58
C LEU A 266 1.11 13.90 4.58
N PHE A 267 0.54 13.85 5.79
CA PHE A 267 0.95 12.91 6.82
C PHE A 267 0.78 11.45 6.38
N ARG A 268 -0.39 11.12 5.80
CA ARG A 268 -0.67 9.78 5.26
C ARG A 268 0.25 9.41 4.09
N ASP A 269 0.47 10.34 3.17
CA ASP A 269 1.37 10.11 2.03
C ASP A 269 2.81 9.81 2.50
N LEU A 270 3.29 10.50 3.53
CA LEU A 270 4.63 10.28 4.09
C LEU A 270 4.79 8.90 4.75
N LEU A 271 3.73 8.35 5.35
CA LEU A 271 3.77 7.05 6.07
C LEU A 271 3.64 5.82 5.17
N VAL A 272 3.12 5.97 3.94
CA VAL A 272 2.95 4.86 2.97
C VAL A 272 2.16 3.68 3.56
N GLU A 273 0.90 3.92 3.88
CA GLU A 273 0.05 2.98 4.63
C GLU A 273 -0.66 1.94 3.75
N VAL A 274 0.06 1.14 2.97
CA VAL A 274 -0.59 0.14 2.13
C VAL A 274 -0.29 -1.28 2.56
N THR A 275 -1.36 -1.99 2.88
CA THR A 275 -1.34 -3.39 3.27
C THR A 275 -2.56 -4.13 2.71
N HIS A 276 -2.47 -5.44 2.59
CA HIS A 276 -3.58 -6.31 2.27
C HIS A 276 -3.42 -7.67 2.95
N PHE A 277 -4.52 -8.40 3.07
CA PHE A 277 -4.49 -9.74 3.67
C PHE A 277 -3.56 -10.67 2.89
N PHE A 278 -2.72 -11.41 3.61
CA PHE A 278 -1.77 -12.39 3.04
C PHE A 278 -0.89 -11.82 1.91
N ARG A 279 -0.42 -10.57 2.06
CA ARG A 279 0.52 -9.94 1.12
C ARG A 279 1.72 -10.84 0.86
N ASP A 280 1.97 -11.19 -0.42
CA ASP A 280 2.90 -12.25 -0.84
C ASP A 280 2.47 -13.63 -0.31
N PRO A 281 1.41 -14.26 -0.87
CA PRO A 281 0.75 -15.45 -0.30
C PRO A 281 1.70 -16.61 -0.01
N ASP A 282 2.69 -16.84 -0.88
CA ASP A 282 3.67 -17.92 -0.72
C ASP A 282 4.54 -17.75 0.54
N ALA A 283 4.82 -16.49 0.94
CA ALA A 283 5.51 -16.20 2.19
C ALA A 283 4.67 -16.62 3.41
N PHE A 284 3.36 -16.35 3.37
CA PHE A 284 2.43 -16.77 4.43
C PHE A 284 2.20 -18.29 4.43
N TYR A 285 2.20 -18.94 3.26
CA TYR A 285 2.17 -20.42 3.19
C TYR A 285 3.43 -21.03 3.80
N LEU A 286 4.60 -20.44 3.58
CA LEU A 286 5.84 -20.86 4.25
C LEU A 286 5.71 -20.75 5.78
N LEU A 287 5.13 -19.64 6.28
CA LEU A 287 4.88 -19.47 7.72
C LEU A 287 3.92 -20.54 8.25
N ARG A 288 2.81 -20.78 7.56
CA ARG A 288 1.79 -21.76 7.92
C ARG A 288 2.33 -23.19 7.97
N ASP A 289 3.07 -23.58 6.92
CA ASP A 289 3.42 -24.98 6.72
C ASP A 289 4.73 -25.40 7.44
N LYS A 290 5.65 -24.46 7.64
CA LYS A 290 6.99 -24.77 8.17
C LYS A 290 7.33 -24.04 9.46
N VAL A 291 7.08 -22.72 9.52
CA VAL A 291 7.63 -21.87 10.57
C VAL A 291 6.81 -21.92 11.84
N ILE A 292 5.52 -21.57 11.78
CA ILE A 292 4.64 -21.50 12.97
C ILE A 292 4.48 -22.89 13.62
N PRO A 293 4.26 -24.01 12.88
CA PRO A 293 4.20 -25.33 13.49
C PRO A 293 5.49 -25.71 14.22
N LYS A 294 6.67 -25.32 13.69
CA LYS A 294 7.94 -25.57 14.36
C LYS A 294 8.08 -24.72 15.62
N LEU A 295 7.70 -23.44 15.59
CA LEU A 295 7.69 -22.58 16.77
C LEU A 295 6.77 -23.11 17.86
N ILE A 296 5.57 -23.60 17.52
CA ILE A 296 4.61 -24.20 18.44
C ILE A 296 5.21 -25.43 19.12
N ARG A 297 5.84 -26.33 18.36
CA ARG A 297 6.45 -27.55 18.92
C ARG A 297 7.66 -27.28 19.81
N GLU A 298 8.46 -26.25 19.48
CA GLU A 298 9.70 -25.90 20.20
C GLU A 298 9.44 -25.02 21.42
N SER A 299 8.27 -24.41 21.55
CA SER A 299 7.90 -23.58 22.70
C SER A 299 7.16 -24.39 23.77
N GLN A 300 7.18 -23.92 25.01
CA GLN A 300 6.50 -24.58 26.14
C GLN A 300 4.99 -24.57 25.92
N PRO A 301 4.28 -25.71 26.07
CA PRO A 301 2.85 -25.81 25.79
C PRO A 301 1.97 -24.86 26.62
N ASP A 302 2.33 -24.61 27.88
CA ASP A 302 1.58 -23.76 28.80
C ASP A 302 1.89 -22.27 28.65
N GLN A 303 2.90 -21.92 27.86
CA GLN A 303 3.29 -20.54 27.62
C GLN A 303 2.44 -19.93 26.50
N GLU A 304 1.95 -18.70 26.72
CA GLU A 304 1.30 -17.90 25.68
C GLU A 304 2.21 -17.77 24.44
N PHE A 305 1.67 -18.07 23.25
CA PHE A 305 2.39 -17.81 22.00
C PHE A 305 2.25 -16.32 21.66
N ARG A 306 3.35 -15.62 21.55
CA ARG A 306 3.38 -14.16 21.35
C ARG A 306 3.99 -13.79 20.03
N ALA A 307 3.27 -12.99 19.25
CA ALA A 307 3.75 -12.41 18.01
C ALA A 307 3.68 -10.87 18.06
N TRP A 308 4.55 -10.20 17.34
CA TRP A 308 4.51 -8.76 17.15
C TRP A 308 4.51 -8.46 15.66
N VAL A 309 3.53 -7.68 15.19
CA VAL A 309 3.45 -7.12 13.84
C VAL A 309 3.72 -5.64 13.97
N CYS A 310 4.86 -5.20 13.45
CA CYS A 310 5.35 -3.82 13.50
C CYS A 310 5.12 -3.15 12.16
N GLY A 311 4.51 -1.96 12.15
CA GLY A 311 4.04 -1.29 10.94
C GLY A 311 2.79 -1.99 10.40
N CYS A 312 1.77 -2.19 11.27
CA CYS A 312 0.60 -2.99 10.92
C CYS A 312 -0.41 -2.26 10.02
N ALA A 313 -0.23 -0.96 9.80
CA ALA A 313 -1.15 -0.09 9.07
C ALA A 313 -2.62 -0.37 9.48
N THR A 314 -3.51 -0.65 8.53
CA THR A 314 -4.94 -0.94 8.76
C THR A 314 -5.22 -2.36 9.26
N GLY A 315 -4.19 -3.15 9.59
CA GLY A 315 -4.29 -4.37 10.40
C GLY A 315 -4.36 -5.68 9.61
N GLU A 316 -4.41 -5.69 8.30
CA GLU A 316 -4.57 -6.90 7.47
C GLU A 316 -3.46 -7.93 7.72
N GLU A 317 -2.20 -7.48 7.88
CA GLU A 317 -1.08 -8.38 8.21
C GLU A 317 -1.23 -8.98 9.61
N ALA A 318 -1.67 -8.17 10.59
CA ALA A 318 -1.87 -8.64 11.95
C ALA A 318 -2.96 -9.73 12.03
N TYR A 319 -4.06 -9.53 11.31
CA TYR A 319 -5.11 -10.54 11.21
C TYR A 319 -4.64 -11.78 10.44
N SER A 320 -3.87 -11.61 9.36
CA SER A 320 -3.30 -12.74 8.61
C SER A 320 -2.41 -13.61 9.50
N ILE A 321 -1.53 -13.00 10.30
CA ILE A 321 -0.68 -13.72 11.27
C ILE A 321 -1.54 -14.39 12.36
N ALA A 322 -2.57 -13.71 12.89
CA ALA A 322 -3.45 -14.28 13.91
C ALA A 322 -4.24 -15.49 13.38
N ILE A 323 -4.76 -15.42 12.16
CA ILE A 323 -5.41 -16.53 11.46
C ILE A 323 -4.45 -17.72 11.38
N LEU A 324 -3.23 -17.53 10.89
CA LEU A 324 -2.26 -18.62 10.76
C LEU A 324 -1.88 -19.25 12.11
N ILE A 325 -1.71 -18.45 13.15
CA ILE A 325 -1.44 -18.99 14.51
C ILE A 325 -2.61 -19.84 14.98
N GLN A 326 -3.85 -19.36 14.83
CA GLN A 326 -5.06 -20.07 15.23
C GLN A 326 -5.18 -21.41 14.49
N GLU A 327 -5.02 -21.42 13.17
CA GLU A 327 -5.08 -22.62 12.32
C GLU A 327 -3.98 -23.63 12.71
N CYS A 328 -2.75 -23.16 12.92
CA CYS A 328 -1.64 -24.03 13.30
C CYS A 328 -1.82 -24.63 14.72
N LEU A 329 -2.39 -23.89 15.67
CA LEU A 329 -2.71 -24.39 17.00
C LEU A 329 -3.83 -25.43 16.92
N GLN A 330 -4.85 -25.19 16.11
CA GLN A 330 -5.93 -26.15 15.87
C GLN A 330 -5.41 -27.44 15.24
N ALA A 331 -4.59 -27.32 14.19
CA ALA A 331 -3.98 -28.48 13.54
C ALA A 331 -3.06 -29.30 14.45
N ALA A 332 -2.50 -28.66 15.49
CA ALA A 332 -1.66 -29.31 16.50
C ALA A 332 -2.47 -29.90 17.67
N GLY A 333 -3.81 -29.77 17.72
CA GLY A 333 -4.66 -30.17 18.84
C GLY A 333 -4.45 -29.32 20.10
N LEU A 334 -4.05 -28.06 19.92
CA LEU A 334 -3.72 -27.10 20.98
C LEU A 334 -4.64 -25.88 20.96
N GLU A 335 -5.91 -26.03 20.63
CA GLU A 335 -6.87 -24.92 20.46
C GLU A 335 -7.03 -24.07 21.74
N LYS A 336 -6.79 -24.67 22.91
CA LYS A 336 -6.86 -23.99 24.21
C LYS A 336 -5.61 -23.21 24.57
N ARG A 337 -4.52 -23.39 23.83
CA ARG A 337 -3.28 -22.66 24.10
C ARG A 337 -3.48 -21.17 23.85
N PRO A 338 -3.20 -20.30 24.84
CA PRO A 338 -3.34 -18.87 24.63
C PRO A 338 -2.31 -18.35 23.63
N PHE A 339 -2.73 -17.42 22.79
CA PHE A 339 -1.82 -16.62 21.97
C PHE A 339 -2.22 -15.16 21.95
N ARG A 340 -1.25 -14.30 21.68
CA ARG A 340 -1.42 -12.85 21.59
C ARG A 340 -0.59 -12.29 20.43
N VAL A 341 -1.24 -11.45 19.60
CA VAL A 341 -0.56 -10.66 18.58
C VAL A 341 -0.55 -9.21 19.04
N PHE A 342 0.62 -8.61 19.18
CA PHE A 342 0.78 -7.17 19.33
C PHE A 342 0.90 -6.59 17.93
N ALA A 343 0.07 -5.64 17.58
CA ALA A 343 0.04 -5.02 16.27
C ALA A 343 0.20 -3.52 16.45
N THR A 344 1.26 -2.95 15.92
CA THR A 344 1.59 -1.55 16.20
C THR A 344 1.89 -0.76 14.94
N ASP A 345 1.49 0.49 14.97
CA ASP A 345 1.81 1.48 13.95
C ASP A 345 1.99 2.86 14.60
N VAL A 346 2.65 3.78 13.93
CA VAL A 346 2.81 5.18 14.39
C VAL A 346 1.55 6.00 14.10
N HIS A 347 0.73 5.58 13.13
CA HIS A 347 -0.48 6.29 12.72
C HIS A 347 -1.71 5.85 13.52
N SER A 348 -2.22 6.73 14.39
CA SER A 348 -3.37 6.43 15.25
C SER A 348 -4.63 6.08 14.46
N GLY A 349 -4.90 6.79 13.36
CA GLY A 349 -6.06 6.53 12.51
C GLY A 349 -6.06 5.14 11.88
N SER A 350 -4.89 4.63 11.46
CA SER A 350 -4.75 3.27 10.94
C SER A 350 -4.92 2.23 12.04
N VAL A 351 -4.39 2.50 13.23
CA VAL A 351 -4.58 1.65 14.42
C VAL A 351 -6.06 1.57 14.83
N GLU A 352 -6.82 2.66 14.71
CA GLU A 352 -8.27 2.67 14.96
C GLU A 352 -9.02 1.80 13.96
N ILE A 353 -8.77 1.96 12.64
CA ILE A 353 -9.35 1.13 11.58
C ILE A 353 -9.03 -0.36 11.83
N ALA A 354 -7.76 -0.66 12.10
CA ALA A 354 -7.33 -2.01 12.45
C ALA A 354 -8.09 -2.54 13.68
N GLY A 355 -8.31 -1.67 14.67
CA GLY A 355 -9.04 -1.97 15.90
C GLY A 355 -10.52 -2.29 15.68
N GLU A 356 -11.18 -1.59 14.78
CA GLU A 356 -12.57 -1.85 14.37
C GLU A 356 -12.72 -3.16 13.63
N GLY A 357 -11.71 -3.53 12.82
CA GLY A 357 -11.64 -4.77 12.06
C GLY A 357 -12.77 -4.91 11.03
N VAL A 358 -13.15 -3.78 10.38
CA VAL A 358 -14.18 -3.74 9.34
C VAL A 358 -13.51 -3.44 8.00
N TYR A 359 -13.77 -4.28 7.01
CA TYR A 359 -13.12 -4.21 5.71
C TYR A 359 -14.13 -4.31 4.57
N PRO A 360 -13.93 -3.59 3.46
CA PRO A 360 -14.75 -3.76 2.27
C PRO A 360 -14.56 -5.16 1.67
N GLU A 361 -15.56 -5.65 0.94
CA GLU A 361 -15.50 -6.98 0.30
C GLU A 361 -14.25 -7.17 -0.56
N ALA A 362 -13.87 -6.15 -1.33
CA ALA A 362 -12.67 -6.18 -2.17
C ALA A 362 -11.37 -6.47 -1.41
N ALA A 363 -11.26 -6.05 -0.15
CA ALA A 363 -10.09 -6.35 0.67
C ALA A 363 -9.96 -7.85 1.03
N LEU A 364 -11.07 -8.60 0.96
CA LEU A 364 -11.12 -10.02 1.29
C LEU A 364 -10.95 -10.94 0.08
N GLU A 365 -10.84 -10.42 -1.12
CA GLU A 365 -10.77 -11.22 -2.36
C GLU A 365 -9.52 -12.10 -2.43
N SER A 366 -8.42 -11.65 -1.84
CA SER A 366 -7.19 -12.45 -1.73
C SER A 366 -7.26 -13.58 -0.68
N LEU A 367 -8.32 -13.59 0.14
CA LEU A 367 -8.51 -14.60 1.17
C LEU A 367 -9.10 -15.89 0.60
N PRO A 368 -8.58 -17.08 0.99
CA PRO A 368 -9.26 -18.35 0.76
C PRO A 368 -10.68 -18.29 1.34
N GLU A 369 -11.68 -18.78 0.62
CA GLU A 369 -13.09 -18.78 1.03
C GLU A 369 -13.30 -19.41 2.42
N GLU A 370 -12.50 -20.42 2.75
CA GLU A 370 -12.48 -21.07 4.05
C GLU A 370 -12.15 -20.08 5.18
N TYR A 371 -11.16 -19.19 4.99
CA TYR A 371 -10.80 -18.19 5.99
C TYR A 371 -11.83 -17.06 6.03
N ARG A 372 -12.37 -16.66 4.88
CA ARG A 372 -13.42 -15.65 4.81
C ARG A 372 -14.65 -16.08 5.62
N SER A 373 -15.20 -17.25 5.39
CA SER A 373 -16.37 -17.79 6.12
C SER A 373 -16.10 -18.06 7.59
N ARG A 374 -14.88 -18.50 7.94
CA ARG A 374 -14.51 -18.85 9.31
C ARG A 374 -14.25 -17.65 10.20
N TYR A 375 -13.60 -16.61 9.68
CA TYR A 375 -13.08 -15.48 10.49
C TYR A 375 -13.81 -14.17 10.29
N PHE A 376 -14.68 -14.05 9.31
CA PHE A 376 -15.41 -12.82 9.04
C PHE A 376 -16.91 -13.02 9.13
N THR A 377 -17.64 -11.93 9.39
CA THR A 377 -19.10 -11.86 9.41
C THR A 377 -19.53 -10.74 8.50
N PRO A 378 -20.48 -10.95 7.55
CA PRO A 378 -21.02 -9.88 6.72
C PRO A 378 -21.64 -8.76 7.55
N LEU A 379 -21.38 -7.51 7.16
CA LEU A 379 -21.94 -6.29 7.76
C LEU A 379 -22.35 -5.31 6.65
N GLY A 380 -23.55 -5.48 6.09
CA GLY A 380 -23.99 -4.75 4.88
C GLY A 380 -23.08 -5.09 3.70
N ASP A 381 -22.47 -4.06 3.07
CA ASP A 381 -21.50 -4.20 1.97
C ASP A 381 -20.06 -4.43 2.44
N GLU A 382 -19.86 -4.65 3.73
CA GLU A 382 -18.57 -4.81 4.35
C GLU A 382 -18.50 -6.14 5.15
N PHE A 383 -17.32 -6.46 5.64
CA PHE A 383 -17.08 -7.65 6.46
C PHE A 383 -16.36 -7.25 7.74
N LYS A 384 -16.83 -7.81 8.85
CA LYS A 384 -16.22 -7.59 10.16
C LYS A 384 -15.50 -8.85 10.64
N ILE A 385 -14.31 -8.69 11.17
CA ILE A 385 -13.57 -9.75 11.87
C ILE A 385 -14.41 -10.25 13.07
N LYS A 386 -14.51 -11.57 13.21
CA LYS A 386 -15.18 -12.19 14.37
C LYS A 386 -14.48 -11.86 15.67
N GLN A 387 -15.25 -11.61 16.71
CA GLN A 387 -14.76 -11.14 18.00
C GLN A 387 -13.74 -12.09 18.64
N GLU A 388 -13.91 -13.40 18.43
CA GLU A 388 -13.01 -14.42 18.98
C GLU A 388 -11.56 -14.26 18.50
N LEU A 389 -11.38 -13.90 17.23
CA LEU A 389 -10.04 -13.59 16.67
C LEU A 389 -9.60 -12.19 17.06
N ARG A 390 -10.51 -11.19 16.98
CA ARG A 390 -10.21 -9.79 17.30
C ARG A 390 -9.60 -9.62 18.70
N GLN A 391 -10.13 -10.34 19.69
CA GLN A 391 -9.66 -10.31 21.09
C GLN A 391 -8.26 -10.89 21.30
N LYS A 392 -7.72 -11.61 20.31
CA LYS A 392 -6.35 -12.14 20.36
C LYS A 392 -5.30 -11.10 19.95
N ILE A 393 -5.74 -9.95 19.44
CA ILE A 393 -4.84 -8.91 18.89
C ILE A 393 -4.96 -7.66 19.75
N VAL A 394 -3.82 -7.10 20.14
CA VAL A 394 -3.70 -5.81 20.81
C VAL A 394 -3.15 -4.82 19.81
N PHE A 395 -3.99 -3.89 19.38
CA PHE A 395 -3.59 -2.77 18.54
C PHE A 395 -3.15 -1.60 19.41
N ALA A 396 -2.01 -0.98 19.07
CA ALA A 396 -1.48 0.15 19.83
C ALA A 396 -0.66 1.09 18.92
N VAL A 397 -0.73 2.38 19.20
CA VAL A 397 0.19 3.37 18.64
C VAL A 397 1.57 3.15 19.28
N ASN A 398 2.61 2.95 18.47
CA ASN A 398 3.97 2.72 18.96
C ASN A 398 4.98 3.02 17.85
N ASP A 399 5.99 3.81 18.19
CA ASP A 399 7.15 4.06 17.32
C ASP A 399 8.27 3.08 17.64
N ALA A 400 8.51 2.13 16.77
CA ALA A 400 9.54 1.10 16.95
C ALA A 400 10.97 1.65 17.02
N THR A 401 11.20 2.92 16.67
CA THR A 401 12.51 3.58 16.77
C THR A 401 12.77 4.13 18.17
N THR A 402 11.74 4.54 18.90
CA THR A 402 11.85 5.23 20.19
C THR A 402 11.24 4.48 21.36
N ASP A 403 10.17 3.73 21.12
CA ASP A 403 9.43 3.06 22.18
C ASP A 403 10.04 1.73 22.62
N PRO A 404 9.81 1.31 23.86
CA PRO A 404 10.30 0.02 24.34
C PRO A 404 9.70 -1.16 23.55
N PRO A 405 10.52 -2.14 23.16
CA PRO A 405 10.04 -3.31 22.42
C PRO A 405 9.23 -4.27 23.31
N PHE A 406 8.30 -4.99 22.70
CA PHE A 406 7.65 -6.14 23.35
C PHE A 406 8.68 -7.27 23.57
N THR A 407 8.46 -8.09 24.59
CA THR A 407 9.39 -9.14 24.98
C THR A 407 8.74 -10.53 24.98
N LYS A 408 9.56 -11.56 25.06
CA LYS A 408 9.15 -12.98 25.06
C LYS A 408 8.38 -13.36 23.79
N LEU A 409 8.82 -12.82 22.65
CA LEU A 409 8.17 -13.03 21.35
C LEU A 409 8.65 -14.33 20.70
N ASN A 410 7.72 -15.10 20.15
CA ASN A 410 8.00 -16.25 19.31
C ASN A 410 8.19 -15.84 17.84
N LEU A 411 7.45 -14.82 17.40
CA LEU A 411 7.46 -14.30 16.04
C LEU A 411 7.44 -12.76 16.06
N VAL A 412 8.26 -12.15 15.22
CA VAL A 412 8.16 -10.73 14.85
C VAL A 412 7.97 -10.66 13.35
N SER A 413 6.94 -9.94 12.90
CA SER A 413 6.72 -9.57 11.52
C SER A 413 6.92 -8.06 11.37
N CYS A 414 7.78 -7.66 10.46
CA CYS A 414 8.00 -6.26 10.10
C CYS A 414 8.29 -6.21 8.59
N ARG A 415 7.28 -5.95 7.80
CA ARG A 415 7.38 -6.07 6.35
C ARG A 415 7.02 -4.75 5.68
N ASN A 416 7.83 -4.38 4.67
CA ASN A 416 7.65 -3.19 3.88
C ASN A 416 7.67 -1.85 4.68
N LEU A 417 8.34 -1.84 5.83
CA LEU A 417 8.54 -0.66 6.67
C LEU A 417 10.00 -0.18 6.64
N LEU A 418 10.96 -1.09 6.83
CA LEU A 418 12.37 -0.74 6.95
C LEU A 418 12.94 -0.11 5.68
N ILE A 419 12.34 -0.39 4.52
CA ILE A 419 12.77 0.17 3.22
C ILE A 419 12.68 1.70 3.19
N TYR A 420 11.83 2.31 4.00
CA TYR A 420 11.64 3.77 4.08
C TYR A 420 12.57 4.46 5.06
N LEU A 421 13.24 3.70 5.93
CA LEU A 421 14.02 4.22 7.03
C LEU A 421 15.52 4.31 6.70
N ILE A 422 16.22 5.25 7.33
CA ILE A 422 17.69 5.37 7.24
C ILE A 422 18.37 4.16 7.91
N PRO A 423 19.61 3.82 7.52
CA PRO A 423 20.30 2.62 8.04
C PRO A 423 20.47 2.57 9.56
N SER A 424 20.64 3.72 10.22
CA SER A 424 20.72 3.80 11.69
C SER A 424 19.39 3.40 12.36
N ALA A 425 18.27 3.88 11.85
CA ALA A 425 16.93 3.53 12.35
C ALA A 425 16.59 2.06 12.08
N GLN A 426 16.93 1.54 10.89
CA GLN A 426 16.79 0.11 10.60
C GLN A 426 17.55 -0.76 11.61
N LYS A 427 18.81 -0.43 11.88
CA LYS A 427 19.63 -1.15 12.84
C LYS A 427 19.06 -1.10 14.26
N GLN A 428 18.54 0.06 14.68
CA GLN A 428 17.89 0.25 15.97
C GLN A 428 16.66 -0.65 16.12
N ILE A 429 15.74 -0.63 15.14
CA ILE A 429 14.52 -1.44 15.15
C ILE A 429 14.87 -2.94 15.15
N LEU A 430 15.80 -3.37 14.31
CA LEU A 430 16.24 -4.77 14.27
C LEU A 430 16.91 -5.22 15.57
N SER A 431 17.60 -4.32 16.26
CA SER A 431 18.17 -4.59 17.59
C SER A 431 17.07 -4.74 18.64
N ASN A 432 16.00 -3.93 18.55
CA ASN A 432 14.81 -4.05 19.40
C ASN A 432 14.06 -5.38 19.14
N PHE A 433 13.95 -5.79 17.88
CA PHE A 433 13.36 -7.11 17.55
C PHE A 433 14.21 -8.27 18.07
N HIS A 434 15.53 -8.17 17.91
CA HIS A 434 16.45 -9.17 18.48
C HIS A 434 16.32 -9.27 20.00
N PHE A 435 16.22 -8.15 20.69
CA PHE A 435 15.99 -8.13 22.14
C PHE A 435 14.64 -8.75 22.54
N GLY A 436 13.55 -8.40 21.81
CA GLY A 436 12.19 -8.88 22.10
C GLY A 436 11.98 -10.38 21.82
N LEU A 437 12.64 -10.91 20.79
CA LEU A 437 12.55 -12.31 20.41
C LEU A 437 13.18 -13.23 21.45
N GLN A 438 12.50 -14.34 21.75
CA GLN A 438 13.08 -15.47 22.47
C GLN A 438 14.18 -16.14 21.66
N LYS A 439 15.07 -16.88 22.30
CA LYS A 439 16.01 -17.77 21.59
C LYS A 439 15.23 -18.72 20.70
N LYS A 440 15.66 -18.85 19.44
CA LYS A 440 14.98 -19.58 18.36
C LYS A 440 13.68 -18.93 17.86
N GLY A 441 13.29 -17.76 18.38
CA GLY A 441 12.19 -16.96 17.80
C GLY A 441 12.50 -16.52 16.39
N VAL A 442 11.47 -16.21 15.63
CA VAL A 442 11.58 -15.92 14.19
C VAL A 442 11.27 -14.47 13.89
N LEU A 443 12.10 -13.88 13.03
CA LEU A 443 11.90 -12.58 12.40
C LEU A 443 11.49 -12.79 10.94
N PHE A 444 10.39 -12.18 10.54
CA PHE A 444 9.83 -12.20 9.19
C PHE A 444 9.84 -10.78 8.62
N LEU A 445 10.62 -10.56 7.57
CA LEU A 445 10.79 -9.28 6.89
C LEU A 445 10.14 -9.31 5.50
N GLY A 446 9.98 -8.14 4.89
CA GLY A 446 9.57 -8.01 3.49
C GLY A 446 10.69 -8.41 2.51
N PRO A 447 10.35 -8.80 1.27
CA PRO A 447 11.32 -9.38 0.32
C PRO A 447 12.48 -8.45 -0.04
N SER A 448 12.27 -7.13 0.03
CA SER A 448 13.29 -6.10 -0.27
C SER A 448 14.07 -5.63 0.97
N GLU A 449 13.81 -6.19 2.15
CA GLU A 449 14.42 -5.78 3.40
C GLU A 449 15.65 -6.64 3.75
N THR A 450 16.48 -6.12 4.63
CA THR A 450 17.72 -6.77 5.05
C THR A 450 17.92 -6.68 6.56
N LEU A 451 18.84 -7.48 7.11
CA LEU A 451 19.19 -7.48 8.53
C LEU A 451 20.09 -6.30 8.98
N ALA A 452 20.39 -5.33 8.11
CA ALA A 452 21.17 -4.13 8.41
C ALA A 452 22.45 -4.39 9.26
N GLY A 453 23.20 -5.43 8.90
CA GLY A 453 24.45 -5.80 9.59
C GLY A 453 24.30 -6.76 10.77
N LEU A 454 23.09 -7.20 11.12
CA LEU A 454 22.85 -8.18 12.21
C LEU A 454 22.81 -9.64 11.73
N SER A 455 23.33 -9.96 10.56
CA SER A 455 23.29 -11.31 9.96
C SER A 455 23.95 -12.39 10.83
N VAL A 456 24.92 -12.03 11.67
CA VAL A 456 25.59 -12.98 12.59
C VAL A 456 24.65 -13.48 13.70
N GLU A 457 23.66 -12.66 14.09
CA GLU A 457 22.73 -12.95 15.17
C GLU A 457 21.52 -13.80 14.72
N PHE A 458 21.35 -13.93 13.42
CA PHE A 458 20.23 -14.64 12.82
C PHE A 458 20.72 -15.79 11.91
N GLU A 459 19.95 -16.87 11.89
CA GLU A 459 20.03 -17.97 10.95
C GLU A 459 18.98 -17.79 9.88
N GLU A 460 19.35 -17.86 8.62
CA GLU A 460 18.43 -17.77 7.49
C GLU A 460 17.60 -19.06 7.38
N ILE A 461 16.28 -18.98 7.50
CA ILE A 461 15.35 -20.08 7.23
C ILE A 461 14.96 -20.08 5.75
N ASP A 462 14.66 -18.89 5.21
CA ASP A 462 14.34 -18.70 3.80
C ASP A 462 14.89 -17.36 3.32
N ARG A 463 15.70 -17.41 2.26
CA ARG A 463 16.37 -16.24 1.71
C ARG A 463 15.45 -15.38 0.85
N HIS A 464 14.55 -16.01 0.10
CA HIS A 464 13.62 -15.33 -0.80
C HIS A 464 12.59 -14.54 0.02
N TRP A 465 11.95 -15.21 0.97
CA TRP A 465 10.90 -14.62 1.80
C TRP A 465 11.41 -13.96 3.08
N LYS A 466 12.76 -13.82 3.23
CA LYS A 466 13.39 -13.08 4.35
C LYS A 466 12.92 -13.54 5.73
N VAL A 467 12.90 -14.85 5.93
CA VAL A 467 12.56 -15.47 7.22
C VAL A 467 13.84 -15.86 7.94
N PHE A 468 14.02 -15.36 9.15
CA PHE A 468 15.22 -15.52 9.94
C PHE A 468 14.93 -16.03 11.34
N ARG A 469 15.81 -16.85 11.89
CA ARG A 469 15.74 -17.39 13.25
C ARG A 469 16.81 -16.78 14.13
N LYS A 470 16.45 -16.30 15.32
CA LYS A 470 17.40 -15.81 16.33
C LYS A 470 18.30 -16.95 16.83
N ARG A 471 19.63 -16.77 16.74
CA ARG A 471 20.63 -17.77 17.12
C ARG A 471 20.89 -17.79 18.62
N ARG A 472 21.04 -16.63 19.26
CA ARG A 472 21.51 -16.52 20.64
C ARG A 472 20.95 -15.29 21.37
N ASP A 473 20.91 -15.36 22.70
CA ASP A 473 20.55 -14.25 23.56
C ASP A 473 21.78 -13.46 23.95
N VAL A 474 22.11 -12.44 23.17
CA VAL A 474 23.16 -11.47 23.46
C VAL A 474 22.57 -10.07 23.52
N ARG A 475 23.09 -9.21 24.39
CA ARG A 475 22.76 -7.78 24.35
C ARG A 475 23.57 -7.13 23.26
N LEU A 476 22.90 -6.56 22.28
CA LEU A 476 23.54 -5.73 21.26
C LEU A 476 23.83 -4.35 21.86
N ALA A 477 25.00 -3.78 21.56
CA ALA A 477 25.52 -2.58 22.23
C ALA A 477 24.56 -1.34 22.12
N ASP A 478 23.70 -1.30 21.10
CA ASP A 478 22.78 -0.20 20.87
C ASP A 478 21.42 -0.34 21.61
N SER A 479 21.07 -1.56 22.08
CA SER A 479 19.80 -1.81 22.79
C SER A 479 19.76 -1.27 24.23
N SER A 480 20.90 -0.84 24.77
CA SER A 480 21.01 -0.38 26.16
C SER A 480 20.64 1.09 26.39
N ARG A 481 20.47 1.89 25.34
CA ARG A 481 20.13 3.33 25.49
C ARG A 481 18.65 3.63 25.65
N VAL A 482 17.75 2.77 25.14
CA VAL A 482 16.31 2.95 25.22
C VAL A 482 15.77 2.69 26.63
N GLY A 483 16.37 1.75 27.38
CA GLY A 483 15.92 1.41 28.73
C GLY A 483 16.27 2.40 29.82
N LEU A 484 17.34 3.23 29.66
CA LEU A 484 17.77 4.17 30.70
C LEU A 484 17.02 5.51 30.65
N ASN A 485 16.62 5.98 29.47
CA ASN A 485 15.86 7.23 29.36
C ASN A 485 14.38 7.07 29.73
N ALA A 486 13.80 5.88 29.55
CA ALA A 486 12.41 5.58 29.95
C ALA A 486 12.26 5.44 31.49
N MET A 487 13.34 5.22 32.25
CA MET A 487 13.29 5.16 33.71
C MET A 487 13.41 6.55 34.39
N LEU A 488 13.73 7.60 33.64
CA LEU A 488 13.96 8.94 34.19
C LEU A 488 12.80 9.93 33.98
N THR A 489 11.77 9.56 33.23
CA THR A 489 10.54 10.33 33.12
C THR A 489 9.34 9.49 33.58
N PRO A 490 8.66 9.86 34.71
CA PRO A 490 7.45 9.18 35.11
C PRO A 490 6.37 9.45 34.06
N PRO A 491 5.64 8.42 33.58
CA PRO A 491 4.53 8.63 32.67
C PRO A 491 3.44 9.45 33.37
N ALA A 492 2.98 10.50 32.72
CA ALA A 492 1.75 11.15 33.08
C ALA A 492 0.61 10.15 32.84
N LEU A 493 0.17 9.47 33.91
CA LEU A 493 -1.03 8.64 33.92
C LEU A 493 -2.24 9.54 33.68
N SER A 494 -2.73 9.61 32.46
CA SER A 494 -4.12 9.98 32.22
C SER A 494 -4.97 8.73 32.35
N LEU A 495 -5.52 8.55 33.54
CA LEU A 495 -6.67 7.69 33.79
C LEU A 495 -7.87 8.25 33.00
N ILE A 496 -8.25 7.56 31.93
CA ILE A 496 -9.63 7.64 31.44
C ILE A 496 -10.29 6.34 31.86
N HIS A 497 -11.17 6.50 32.85
CA HIS A 497 -12.14 5.53 33.28
C HIS A 497 -13.23 5.35 32.24
N ILE A 498 -13.67 4.12 32.12
CA ILE A 498 -14.90 3.47 31.68
C ILE A 498 -14.73 2.68 30.41
#